data_cd8cb1901697f3ba547aadfb6e266d85
#
_entry.id   cd8cb1901697f3ba547aadfb6e266d85
#
_cell.length_a   1.000
_cell.length_b   1.000
_cell.length_c   1.000
_cell.angle_alpha   90.00
_cell.angle_beta   90.00
_cell.angle_gamma   90.00
#
_symmetry.space_group_name_H-M   'P 1'
#
loop_
_entity.id
_entity.type
_entity.pdbx_description
1 polymer ?
#
loop_
_entity_poly.entity_id
_entity_poly.type
_entity_poly.pdbx_seq_one_letter_code
_entity_poly.pdbx_strand_id
1 'polypeptide(L)'
;EDLGLESDAQDKILSIYGNLGYKVVFTSALEKKGIEEFRKLLKGKISALCGNSGVGKSSLVNALNPNVNLKTNSVSDKLHRGTHTTRHCEIIPLDETTNIVDTPGFSNVRFDFILPHDVDLLFEEMIPYRDSCKYGNCLHINETGCGVLQNIDKIDETRYSSYVEFVNEAFEYKEKVKYNGVKEESSSKFKNNRAIAKISAKKREASRNTKKQLIYKELNNDENEWLYWIS
;
A
#
# COMPACT_ATOMS: atom_id res chain seq x y z
N GLU A 1 -2.93 12.84 17.25
CA GLU A 1 -2.75 13.06 18.72
C GLU A 1 -3.88 13.91 19.26
N ASP A 2 -4.28 14.97 18.58
CA ASP A 2 -5.41 15.85 18.94
C ASP A 2 -6.79 15.15 18.94
N LEU A 3 -6.89 13.95 18.36
CA LEU A 3 -8.08 13.10 18.40
C LEU A 3 -8.15 12.18 19.62
N GLY A 4 -7.29 12.38 20.63
CA GLY A 4 -7.38 11.71 21.93
C GLY A 4 -6.87 10.28 21.94
N LEU A 5 -5.76 10.00 21.23
CA LEU A 5 -5.11 8.70 21.35
C LEU A 5 -4.60 8.52 22.80
N GLU A 6 -5.14 7.54 23.50
CA GLU A 6 -4.75 7.23 24.86
C GLU A 6 -3.28 6.81 24.95
N SER A 7 -2.63 7.10 26.09
CA SER A 7 -1.22 6.76 26.33
C SER A 7 -0.92 5.29 26.07
N ASP A 8 -1.79 4.40 26.54
CA ASP A 8 -1.62 2.94 26.39
C ASP A 8 -1.65 2.50 24.91
N ALA A 9 -2.45 3.18 24.08
CA ALA A 9 -2.49 2.92 22.64
C ALA A 9 -1.22 3.40 21.94
N GLN A 10 -0.64 4.53 22.39
CA GLN A 10 0.64 5.03 21.89
C GLN A 10 1.77 4.06 22.23
N ASP A 11 1.82 3.61 23.47
CA ASP A 11 2.84 2.64 23.93
C ASP A 11 2.74 1.31 23.18
N LYS A 12 1.52 0.86 22.92
CA LYS A 12 1.28 -0.34 22.10
C LYS A 12 1.81 -0.15 20.67
N ILE A 13 1.52 0.96 20.02
CA ILE A 13 2.01 1.25 18.66
C ILE A 13 3.56 1.31 18.65
N LEU A 14 4.15 1.99 19.63
CA LEU A 14 5.60 2.07 19.77
C LEU A 14 6.23 0.69 19.95
N SER A 15 5.64 -0.16 20.78
CA SER A 15 6.16 -1.52 21.03
C SER A 15 6.08 -2.39 19.79
N ILE A 16 4.99 -2.35 19.04
CA ILE A 16 4.79 -3.16 17.83
C ILE A 16 5.74 -2.70 16.72
N TYR A 17 5.62 -1.45 16.31
CA TYR A 17 6.34 -0.96 15.12
C TYR A 17 7.79 -0.59 15.42
N GLY A 18 8.10 -0.13 16.63
CA GLY A 18 9.47 0.17 17.07
C GLY A 18 10.35 -1.08 17.10
N ASN A 19 9.82 -2.20 17.59
CA ASN A 19 10.53 -3.48 17.60
C ASN A 19 10.81 -4.04 16.19
N LEU A 20 9.99 -3.65 15.22
CA LEU A 20 10.18 -3.97 13.81
C LEU A 20 11.12 -2.99 13.08
N GLY A 21 11.73 -2.04 13.80
CA GLY A 21 12.66 -1.07 13.23
C GLY A 21 12.02 0.15 12.57
N TYR A 22 10.68 0.26 12.57
CA TYR A 22 9.98 1.43 12.06
C TYR A 22 10.15 2.63 12.99
N LYS A 23 10.35 3.81 12.42
CA LYS A 23 10.35 5.05 13.19
C LYS A 23 8.94 5.54 13.38
N VAL A 24 8.49 5.57 14.62
CA VAL A 24 7.16 6.04 15.00
C VAL A 24 7.25 7.46 15.53
N VAL A 25 6.44 8.38 15.00
CA VAL A 25 6.33 9.76 15.46
C VAL A 25 4.86 10.11 15.62
N PHE A 26 4.47 10.56 16.80
CA PHE A 26 3.13 11.08 17.04
C PHE A 26 3.08 12.55 16.70
N THR A 27 2.14 12.93 15.82
CA THR A 27 2.01 14.29 15.33
C THR A 27 0.61 14.84 15.53
N SER A 28 0.53 16.15 15.76
CA SER A 28 -0.70 16.93 15.65
C SER A 28 -0.42 18.16 14.78
N ALA A 29 -1.07 18.21 13.62
CA ALA A 29 -0.98 19.38 12.74
C ALA A 29 -1.65 20.62 13.39
N LEU A 30 -2.72 20.40 14.16
CA LEU A 30 -3.46 21.46 14.87
C LEU A 30 -2.63 22.07 16.01
N GLU A 31 -2.07 21.23 16.87
CA GLU A 31 -1.27 21.65 18.01
C GLU A 31 0.22 21.87 17.68
N LYS A 32 0.60 21.59 16.45
CA LYS A 32 2.00 21.63 15.94
C LYS A 32 2.97 20.76 16.74
N LYS A 33 2.47 19.69 17.37
CA LYS A 33 3.29 18.71 18.08
C LYS A 33 3.92 17.73 17.12
N GLY A 34 5.15 17.27 17.39
CA GLY A 34 5.87 16.27 16.60
C GLY A 34 6.26 16.70 15.18
N ILE A 35 5.88 17.90 14.72
CA ILE A 35 6.11 18.37 13.35
C ILE A 35 7.60 18.51 13.04
N GLU A 36 8.40 19.04 13.97
CA GLU A 36 9.84 19.21 13.77
C GLU A 36 10.59 17.86 13.78
N GLU A 37 10.15 16.91 14.58
CA GLU A 37 10.69 15.54 14.56
C GLU A 37 10.37 14.86 13.22
N PHE A 38 9.14 14.96 12.77
CA PHE A 38 8.73 14.45 11.47
C PHE A 38 9.51 15.12 10.33
N ARG A 39 9.71 16.44 10.37
CA ARG A 39 10.53 17.18 9.41
C ARG A 39 11.96 16.62 9.33
N LYS A 40 12.58 16.32 10.48
CA LYS A 40 13.92 15.73 10.53
C LYS A 40 14.01 14.37 9.82
N LEU A 41 12.95 13.55 9.91
CA LEU A 41 12.90 12.25 9.23
C LEU A 41 12.83 12.40 7.71
N LEU A 42 12.18 13.47 7.20
CA LEU A 42 12.02 13.75 5.79
C LEU A 42 13.24 14.42 5.15
N LYS A 43 14.11 15.01 5.94
CA LYS A 43 15.23 15.86 5.47
C LYS A 43 16.08 15.17 4.41
N GLY A 44 16.24 15.82 3.26
CA GLY A 44 17.06 15.34 2.14
C GLY A 44 16.45 14.18 1.37
N LYS A 45 15.16 13.92 1.53
CA LYS A 45 14.47 12.78 0.90
C LYS A 45 13.31 13.24 0.01
N ILE A 46 12.93 12.36 -0.92
CA ILE A 46 11.64 12.40 -1.60
C ILE A 46 10.75 11.37 -0.91
N SER A 47 9.66 11.85 -0.30
CA SER A 47 8.79 11.00 0.54
C SER A 47 7.35 11.06 0.04
N ALA A 48 6.66 9.92 0.02
CA ALA A 48 5.24 9.85 -0.28
C ALA A 48 4.43 9.65 1.01
N LEU A 49 3.31 10.35 1.15
CA LEU A 49 2.38 10.15 2.26
C LEU A 49 1.26 9.22 1.83
N CYS A 50 1.08 8.12 2.54
CA CYS A 50 -0.04 7.20 2.36
C CYS A 50 -0.85 7.06 3.65
N GLY A 51 -2.09 6.63 3.51
CA GLY A 51 -3.05 6.48 4.61
C GLY A 51 -4.48 6.78 4.16
N ASN A 52 -5.45 6.42 5.00
CA ASN A 52 -6.87 6.57 4.72
C ASN A 52 -7.27 8.03 4.42
N SER A 53 -8.42 8.21 3.75
CA SER A 53 -8.97 9.55 3.56
C SER A 53 -9.36 10.14 4.91
N GLY A 54 -9.06 11.43 5.12
CA GLY A 54 -9.41 12.13 6.37
C GLY A 54 -8.42 11.95 7.53
N VAL A 55 -7.35 11.16 7.41
CA VAL A 55 -6.35 10.97 8.49
C VAL A 55 -5.41 12.17 8.70
N GLY A 56 -5.60 13.26 7.99
CA GLY A 56 -4.82 14.49 8.21
C GLY A 56 -3.56 14.64 7.35
N LYS A 57 -3.36 13.84 6.28
CA LYS A 57 -2.18 13.98 5.39
C LYS A 57 -1.97 15.39 4.88
N SER A 58 -2.99 16.02 4.30
CA SER A 58 -2.90 17.38 3.77
C SER A 58 -2.69 18.41 4.89
N SER A 59 -3.30 18.22 6.06
CA SER A 59 -3.07 19.06 7.24
C SER A 59 -1.62 18.99 7.71
N LEU A 60 -1.04 17.79 7.68
CA LEU A 60 0.35 17.57 8.04
C LEU A 60 1.32 18.24 7.05
N VAL A 61 1.05 18.15 5.74
CA VAL A 61 1.84 18.86 4.71
C VAL A 61 1.76 20.36 4.88
N ASN A 62 0.56 20.92 5.12
CA ASN A 62 0.39 22.34 5.40
C ASN A 62 1.13 22.80 6.67
N ALA A 63 1.18 21.93 7.71
CA ALA A 63 1.95 22.21 8.92
C ALA A 63 3.47 22.20 8.67
N LEU A 64 3.94 21.34 7.77
CA LEU A 64 5.35 21.27 7.37
C LEU A 64 5.77 22.45 6.50
N ASN A 65 4.92 22.89 5.59
CA ASN A 65 5.19 24.04 4.71
C ASN A 65 3.98 24.98 4.66
N PRO A 66 3.99 26.07 5.45
CA PRO A 66 2.89 27.04 5.49
C PRO A 66 2.63 27.77 4.15
N ASN A 67 3.59 27.75 3.23
CA ASN A 67 3.42 28.33 1.90
C ASN A 67 2.59 27.46 0.95
N VAL A 68 2.41 26.19 1.31
CA VAL A 68 1.57 25.23 0.58
C VAL A 68 0.18 25.27 1.19
N ASN A 69 -0.83 25.54 0.39
CA ASN A 69 -2.22 25.57 0.83
C ASN A 69 -3.01 24.43 0.20
N LEU A 70 -2.74 23.22 0.64
CA LEU A 70 -3.55 22.06 0.23
C LEU A 70 -4.94 22.17 0.86
N LYS A 71 -5.98 21.92 0.05
CA LYS A 71 -7.36 21.88 0.53
C LYS A 71 -7.52 20.77 1.57
N THR A 72 -7.80 21.14 2.80
CA THR A 72 -8.18 20.22 3.87
C THR A 72 -9.69 20.19 3.96
N ASN A 73 -10.30 19.02 3.74
CA ASN A 73 -11.72 18.86 4.02
C ASN A 73 -11.87 18.65 5.54
N SER A 74 -12.72 19.46 6.17
CA SER A 74 -13.18 19.16 7.52
C SER A 74 -13.83 17.76 7.52
N VAL A 75 -13.55 16.97 8.55
CA VAL A 75 -14.22 15.69 8.78
C VAL A 75 -15.69 15.98 8.99
N SER A 76 -16.48 15.93 7.92
CA SER A 76 -17.92 16.03 8.01
C SER A 76 -18.49 14.62 8.18
N ASP A 77 -19.29 14.44 9.21
CA ASP A 77 -19.99 13.22 9.65
C ASP A 77 -20.98 12.61 8.64
N LYS A 78 -20.73 12.72 7.35
CA LYS A 78 -21.58 12.08 6.34
C LYS A 78 -20.74 11.29 5.37
N LEU A 79 -20.90 9.98 5.46
CA LEU A 79 -20.56 8.97 4.46
C LEU A 79 -21.03 9.37 3.05
N HIS A 80 -20.31 10.24 2.39
CA HIS A 80 -20.39 10.37 0.94
C HIS A 80 -18.98 10.23 0.40
N ARG A 81 -18.75 9.16 -0.39
CA ARG A 81 -17.59 8.96 -1.24
C ARG A 81 -17.29 10.27 -1.94
N GLY A 82 -16.35 11.03 -1.37
CA GLY A 82 -15.90 12.27 -1.96
C GLY A 82 -15.32 11.99 -3.34
N THR A 83 -15.81 12.68 -4.32
CA THR A 83 -15.19 12.82 -5.65
C THR A 83 -13.70 13.11 -5.44
N HIS A 84 -12.85 12.25 -5.98
CA HIS A 84 -11.40 12.41 -5.96
C HIS A 84 -11.03 13.79 -6.49
N THR A 85 -10.56 14.67 -5.62
CA THR A 85 -10.33 16.08 -5.96
C THR A 85 -8.96 16.28 -6.63
N THR A 86 -8.04 15.32 -6.54
CA THR A 86 -6.71 15.41 -7.12
C THR A 86 -6.49 14.23 -8.08
N ARG A 87 -6.36 14.51 -9.37
CA ARG A 87 -6.09 13.51 -10.43
C ARG A 87 -4.61 13.43 -10.80
N HIS A 88 -3.77 14.25 -10.21
CA HIS A 88 -2.35 14.35 -10.54
C HIS A 88 -1.52 14.17 -9.29
N CYS A 89 -0.41 13.43 -9.40
CA CYS A 89 0.62 13.44 -8.37
C CYS A 89 1.36 14.78 -8.48
N GLU A 90 1.51 15.46 -7.36
CA GLU A 90 2.23 16.72 -7.28
C GLU A 90 3.44 16.55 -6.36
N ILE A 91 4.58 17.09 -6.77
CA ILE A 91 5.77 17.14 -5.92
C ILE A 91 5.79 18.50 -5.22
N ILE A 92 5.72 18.44 -3.90
CA ILE A 92 5.68 19.61 -3.03
C ILE A 92 7.05 19.79 -2.39
N PRO A 93 7.81 20.83 -2.74
CA PRO A 93 9.08 21.09 -2.07
C PRO A 93 8.84 21.58 -0.63
N LEU A 94 9.55 21.00 0.32
CA LEU A 94 9.61 21.50 1.70
C LEU A 94 10.81 22.43 1.91
N ASP A 95 11.93 22.10 1.28
CA ASP A 95 13.16 22.88 1.19
C ASP A 95 13.90 22.50 -0.10
N GLU A 96 15.15 22.99 -0.28
CA GLU A 96 15.96 22.76 -1.49
C GLU A 96 16.22 21.28 -1.79
N THR A 97 16.20 20.41 -0.78
CA THR A 97 16.58 18.99 -0.86
C THR A 97 15.47 18.02 -0.46
N THR A 98 14.40 18.51 0.13
CA THR A 98 13.33 17.71 0.72
C THR A 98 12.02 17.92 -0.04
N ASN A 99 11.45 16.84 -0.53
CA ASN A 99 10.20 16.89 -1.28
C ASN A 99 9.17 15.90 -0.72
N ILE A 100 7.90 16.27 -0.78
CA ILE A 100 6.77 15.37 -0.53
C ILE A 100 6.02 15.14 -1.84
N VAL A 101 5.70 13.90 -2.13
CA VAL A 101 4.82 13.53 -3.23
C VAL A 101 3.40 13.42 -2.69
N ASP A 102 2.53 14.34 -3.09
CA ASP A 102 1.09 14.19 -2.84
C ASP A 102 0.52 13.20 -3.85
N THR A 103 0.09 12.07 -3.33
CA THR A 103 -0.42 10.96 -4.12
C THR A 103 -1.92 10.86 -3.92
N PRO A 104 -2.74 11.26 -4.92
CA PRO A 104 -4.19 11.15 -4.80
C PRO A 104 -4.60 9.69 -4.72
N GLY A 105 -5.32 9.35 -3.67
CA GLY A 105 -6.06 8.09 -3.61
C GLY A 105 -5.30 6.84 -3.18
N PHE A 106 -4.17 6.94 -2.44
CA PHE A 106 -3.58 5.79 -1.74
C PHE A 106 -4.42 5.30 -0.54
N SER A 107 -5.68 5.66 -0.48
CA SER A 107 -6.61 5.15 0.53
C SER A 107 -7.05 3.70 0.31
N ASN A 108 -6.78 3.13 -0.87
CA ASN A 108 -7.09 1.74 -1.22
C ASN A 108 -5.89 1.14 -1.97
N VAL A 109 -4.80 0.87 -1.26
CA VAL A 109 -3.75 0.01 -1.78
C VAL A 109 -4.32 -1.40 -1.80
N ARG A 110 -4.43 -2.00 -2.98
CA ARG A 110 -4.89 -3.39 -3.14
C ARG A 110 -3.68 -4.28 -3.34
N PHE A 111 -3.72 -5.46 -2.75
CA PHE A 111 -2.69 -6.50 -2.95
C PHE A 111 -2.93 -7.26 -4.26
N ASP A 112 -3.12 -6.51 -5.36
CA ASP A 112 -3.43 -7.06 -6.67
C ASP A 112 -2.19 -7.31 -7.56
N PHE A 113 -1.01 -7.23 -6.96
CA PHE A 113 0.28 -7.43 -7.63
C PHE A 113 1.20 -8.44 -6.91
N ILE A 114 0.75 -9.03 -5.81
CA ILE A 114 1.52 -9.99 -5.02
C ILE A 114 0.80 -11.34 -4.98
N LEU A 115 1.57 -12.42 -4.93
CA LEU A 115 1.01 -13.76 -4.79
C LEU A 115 0.62 -14.01 -3.31
N PRO A 116 -0.43 -14.79 -3.04
CA PRO A 116 -0.85 -15.08 -1.66
C PRO A 116 0.26 -15.64 -0.78
N HIS A 117 1.18 -16.45 -1.32
CA HIS A 117 2.29 -17.05 -0.59
C HIS A 117 3.51 -16.13 -0.44
N ASP A 118 3.50 -14.94 -1.05
CA ASP A 118 4.56 -13.94 -0.93
C ASP A 118 4.15 -12.76 -0.03
N VAL A 119 2.91 -12.77 0.46
CA VAL A 119 2.41 -11.73 1.39
C VAL A 119 3.21 -11.71 2.69
N ASP A 120 3.73 -12.86 3.12
CA ASP A 120 4.57 -13.02 4.30
C ASP A 120 5.87 -12.21 4.22
N LEU A 121 6.39 -11.94 3.01
CA LEU A 121 7.57 -11.11 2.80
C LEU A 121 7.36 -9.63 3.19
N LEU A 122 6.10 -9.19 3.31
CA LEU A 122 5.74 -7.85 3.76
C LEU A 122 5.68 -7.73 5.29
N PHE A 123 5.88 -8.85 6.00
CA PHE A 123 5.81 -8.93 7.46
C PHE A 123 7.14 -9.40 8.00
N GLU A 124 8.03 -8.44 8.30
CA GLU A 124 9.43 -8.71 8.73
C GLU A 124 9.49 -9.68 9.91
N GLU A 125 8.51 -9.63 10.80
CA GLU A 125 8.37 -10.51 11.95
C GLU A 125 8.12 -11.98 11.59
N MET A 126 7.65 -12.28 10.37
CA MET A 126 7.40 -13.64 9.89
C MET A 126 8.60 -14.25 9.17
N ILE A 127 9.46 -13.42 8.59
CA ILE A 127 10.60 -13.85 7.77
C ILE A 127 11.49 -14.89 8.50
N PRO A 128 11.85 -14.73 9.79
CA PRO A 128 12.71 -15.69 10.47
C PRO A 128 12.12 -17.10 10.62
N TYR A 129 10.79 -17.22 10.50
CA TYR A 129 10.08 -18.49 10.77
C TYR A 129 9.59 -19.19 9.51
N ARG A 130 9.55 -18.50 8.37
CA ARG A 130 9.02 -19.04 7.12
C ARG A 130 9.81 -20.24 6.59
N ASP A 131 11.13 -20.21 6.72
CA ASP A 131 12.01 -21.29 6.22
C ASP A 131 11.88 -22.58 7.01
N SER A 132 11.27 -22.55 8.21
CA SER A 132 10.96 -23.73 9.01
C SER A 132 9.60 -24.37 8.69
N CYS A 133 8.86 -23.83 7.73
CA CYS A 133 7.61 -24.41 7.27
C CYS A 133 7.85 -25.71 6.50
N LYS A 134 6.96 -26.69 6.71
CA LYS A 134 7.00 -27.96 6.01
C LYS A 134 6.78 -27.82 4.49
N TYR A 135 6.02 -26.82 4.06
CA TYR A 135 5.63 -26.60 2.67
C TYR A 135 6.13 -25.26 2.18
N GLY A 136 6.73 -25.20 0.99
CA GLY A 136 7.27 -23.98 0.40
C GLY A 136 6.22 -22.95 -0.02
N ASN A 137 4.96 -23.36 -0.18
CA ASN A 137 3.83 -22.48 -0.49
C ASN A 137 2.88 -22.31 0.72
N CYS A 138 3.43 -22.38 1.93
CA CYS A 138 2.68 -22.20 3.17
C CYS A 138 2.06 -20.80 3.22
N LEU A 139 0.80 -20.73 3.63
CA LEU A 139 0.08 -19.47 3.80
C LEU A 139 0.02 -19.02 5.25
N HIS A 140 0.61 -19.78 6.15
CA HIS A 140 0.70 -19.46 7.59
C HIS A 140 -0.66 -19.19 8.25
N ILE A 141 -1.74 -19.85 7.77
CA ILE A 141 -3.10 -19.67 8.30
C ILE A 141 -3.56 -20.92 9.06
N ASN A 142 -3.53 -22.09 8.40
CA ASN A 142 -4.06 -23.35 8.96
C ASN A 142 -3.17 -24.57 8.71
N GLU A 143 -1.99 -24.39 8.13
CA GLU A 143 -1.14 -25.50 7.70
C GLU A 143 -0.47 -26.17 8.88
N THR A 144 -0.52 -27.51 8.87
CA THR A 144 0.22 -28.33 9.82
C THR A 144 1.72 -28.28 9.53
N GLY A 145 2.53 -28.05 10.56
CA GLY A 145 3.98 -27.90 10.41
C GLY A 145 4.41 -26.53 9.86
N CYS A 146 3.60 -25.52 10.11
CA CYS A 146 3.92 -24.14 9.80
C CYS A 146 4.84 -23.55 10.87
N GLY A 147 6.03 -23.07 10.47
CA GLY A 147 6.98 -22.45 11.37
C GLY A 147 6.49 -21.14 11.96
N VAL A 148 5.73 -20.34 11.18
CA VAL A 148 5.14 -19.10 11.65
C VAL A 148 4.08 -19.36 12.72
N LEU A 149 3.15 -20.30 12.50
CA LEU A 149 2.12 -20.66 13.48
C LEU A 149 2.69 -21.23 14.78
N GLN A 150 3.81 -21.94 14.71
CA GLN A 150 4.51 -22.45 15.89
C GLN A 150 5.15 -21.33 16.74
N ASN A 151 5.32 -20.15 16.17
CA ASN A 151 5.89 -18.96 16.82
C ASN A 151 4.91 -17.79 16.84
N ILE A 152 3.60 -18.05 16.77
CA ILE A 152 2.57 -17.02 16.68
C ILE A 152 2.56 -16.08 17.89
N ASP A 153 2.99 -16.56 19.04
CA ASP A 153 3.16 -15.80 20.28
C ASP A 153 4.18 -14.64 20.17
N LYS A 154 5.05 -14.68 19.17
CA LYS A 154 6.05 -13.63 18.88
C LYS A 154 5.58 -12.58 17.88
N ILE A 155 4.40 -12.78 17.32
CA ILE A 155 3.80 -11.89 16.32
C ILE A 155 2.60 -11.20 16.97
N ASP A 156 2.52 -9.88 16.86
CA ASP A 156 1.37 -9.15 17.41
C ASP A 156 0.08 -9.56 16.69
N GLU A 157 -0.99 -9.77 17.47
CA GLU A 157 -2.28 -10.25 16.98
C GLU A 157 -2.87 -9.34 15.89
N THR A 158 -2.71 -8.02 16.02
CA THR A 158 -3.23 -7.06 15.04
C THR A 158 -2.46 -7.12 13.72
N ARG A 159 -1.16 -7.40 13.79
CA ARG A 159 -0.30 -7.61 12.62
C ARG A 159 -0.65 -8.91 11.93
N TYR A 160 -0.83 -9.99 12.69
CA TYR A 160 -1.24 -11.27 12.12
C TYR A 160 -2.65 -11.21 11.52
N SER A 161 -3.60 -10.52 12.15
CA SER A 161 -4.93 -10.29 11.58
C SER A 161 -4.85 -9.56 10.23
N SER A 162 -4.06 -8.50 10.15
CA SER A 162 -3.83 -7.75 8.90
C SER A 162 -3.17 -8.63 7.83
N TYR A 163 -2.24 -9.51 8.23
CA TYR A 163 -1.63 -10.48 7.32
C TYR A 163 -2.69 -11.41 6.69
N VAL A 164 -3.57 -11.98 7.49
CA VAL A 164 -4.64 -12.86 7.02
C VAL A 164 -5.58 -12.14 6.05
N GLU A 165 -5.93 -10.88 6.34
CA GLU A 165 -6.74 -10.06 5.43
C GLU A 165 -6.04 -9.86 4.08
N PHE A 166 -4.74 -9.55 4.09
CA PHE A 166 -3.97 -9.34 2.87
C PHE A 166 -3.80 -10.60 2.03
N VAL A 167 -3.61 -11.75 2.66
CA VAL A 167 -3.60 -13.06 1.98
C VAL A 167 -4.95 -13.31 1.30
N ASN A 168 -6.05 -13.06 1.99
CA ASN A 168 -7.39 -13.23 1.43
C ASN A 168 -7.63 -12.29 0.23
N GLU A 169 -7.22 -11.01 0.33
CA GLU A 169 -7.33 -10.05 -0.77
C GLU A 169 -6.47 -10.48 -1.99
N ALA A 170 -5.26 -10.98 -1.75
CA ALA A 170 -4.40 -11.50 -2.80
C ALA A 170 -5.01 -12.73 -3.49
N PHE A 171 -5.68 -13.61 -2.72
CA PHE A 171 -6.44 -14.74 -3.28
C PHE A 171 -7.60 -14.30 -4.16
N GLU A 172 -8.43 -13.38 -3.68
CA GLU A 172 -9.53 -12.86 -4.47
C GLU A 172 -9.05 -12.26 -5.80
N TYR A 173 -7.93 -11.55 -5.76
CA TYR A 173 -7.35 -11.01 -6.97
C TYR A 173 -6.86 -12.10 -7.93
N LYS A 174 -6.13 -13.11 -7.42
CA LYS A 174 -5.67 -14.25 -8.19
C LYS A 174 -6.82 -14.98 -8.89
N GLU A 175 -7.91 -15.25 -8.18
CA GLU A 175 -9.10 -15.87 -8.75
C GLU A 175 -9.74 -14.98 -9.83
N LYS A 176 -9.88 -13.68 -9.58
CA LYS A 176 -10.40 -12.73 -10.58
C LYS A 176 -9.56 -12.72 -11.87
N VAL A 177 -8.23 -12.80 -11.74
CA VAL A 177 -7.33 -12.86 -12.91
C VAL A 177 -7.45 -14.19 -13.64
N LYS A 178 -7.54 -15.31 -12.91
CA LYS A 178 -7.70 -16.65 -13.48
C LYS A 178 -9.00 -16.80 -14.27
N TYR A 179 -10.14 -16.30 -13.75
CA TYR A 179 -11.44 -16.41 -14.41
C TYR A 179 -11.67 -15.37 -15.51
N ASN A 180 -11.13 -14.17 -15.38
CA ASN A 180 -11.30 -13.13 -16.40
C ASN A 180 -10.42 -13.34 -17.63
N GLY A 181 -9.47 -14.28 -17.60
CA GLY A 181 -8.55 -14.59 -18.69
C GLY A 181 -7.86 -13.35 -19.26
N VAL A 182 -6.92 -13.54 -20.13
CA VAL A 182 -6.49 -12.48 -21.05
C VAL A 182 -7.60 -12.36 -22.09
N LYS A 183 -8.52 -11.43 -21.95
CA LYS A 183 -9.45 -11.07 -23.04
C LYS A 183 -8.58 -10.59 -24.18
N GLU A 184 -8.31 -11.47 -25.15
CA GLU A 184 -7.80 -11.05 -26.43
C GLU A 184 -8.77 -10.01 -27.00
N GLU A 185 -8.33 -8.78 -27.06
CA GLU A 185 -9.15 -7.73 -27.64
C GLU A 185 -9.38 -8.05 -29.11
N SER A 186 -10.61 -8.30 -29.51
CA SER A 186 -10.94 -8.48 -30.92
C SER A 186 -10.37 -7.31 -31.75
N SER A 187 -9.79 -7.61 -32.90
CA SER A 187 -9.17 -6.63 -33.80
C SER A 187 -10.15 -5.58 -34.36
N SER A 188 -11.46 -5.78 -34.16
CA SER A 188 -12.51 -4.91 -34.65
C SER A 188 -13.57 -4.63 -33.59
N LYS A 189 -14.12 -3.43 -33.61
CA LYS A 189 -15.29 -2.99 -32.84
C LYS A 189 -16.44 -2.77 -33.81
N PHE A 190 -17.61 -3.32 -33.53
CA PHE A 190 -18.81 -3.01 -34.30
C PHE A 190 -19.49 -1.76 -33.74
N LYS A 191 -19.66 -0.76 -34.61
CA LYS A 191 -20.47 0.45 -34.30
C LYS A 191 -21.39 0.69 -35.50
N ASN A 192 -22.69 0.75 -35.26
CA ASN A 192 -23.71 0.92 -36.29
C ASN A 192 -23.59 -0.07 -37.45
N ASN A 193 -23.48 -1.37 -37.14
CA ASN A 193 -23.32 -2.47 -38.08
C ASN A 193 -22.08 -2.39 -39.00
N ARG A 194 -21.12 -1.55 -38.72
CA ARG A 194 -19.85 -1.44 -39.46
C ARG A 194 -18.68 -1.86 -38.54
N ALA A 195 -17.82 -2.74 -39.06
CA ALA A 195 -16.58 -3.11 -38.39
C ALA A 195 -15.59 -1.93 -38.46
N ILE A 196 -15.19 -1.40 -37.31
CA ILE A 196 -14.16 -0.37 -37.20
C ILE A 196 -12.91 -1.05 -36.65
N ALA A 197 -11.79 -0.94 -37.38
CA ALA A 197 -10.52 -1.48 -36.92
C ALA A 197 -10.11 -0.82 -35.58
N LYS A 198 -9.79 -1.64 -34.59
CA LYS A 198 -9.14 -1.17 -33.38
C LYS A 198 -7.70 -0.81 -33.67
N ILE A 199 -7.22 0.27 -33.05
CA ILE A 199 -5.79 0.60 -33.06
C ILE A 199 -5.04 -0.57 -32.45
N SER A 200 -4.01 -1.08 -33.16
CA SER A 200 -3.18 -2.20 -32.74
C SER A 200 -2.72 -2.04 -31.29
N ALA A 201 -2.75 -3.12 -30.53
CA ALA A 201 -2.26 -3.16 -29.15
C ALA A 201 -0.80 -2.70 -29.03
N LYS A 202 0.02 -2.88 -30.09
CA LYS A 202 1.40 -2.37 -30.17
C LYS A 202 1.51 -0.84 -30.15
N LYS A 203 0.42 -0.11 -30.45
CA LYS A 203 0.38 1.36 -30.51
C LYS A 203 -0.41 1.98 -29.34
N ARG A 204 -0.94 1.16 -28.45
CA ARG A 204 -1.62 1.62 -27.23
C ARG A 204 -0.71 1.42 -26.03
N GLU A 205 -0.69 2.39 -25.13
CA GLU A 205 -0.24 2.10 -23.78
C GLU A 205 -1.05 0.95 -23.20
N ALA A 206 -0.36 -0.04 -22.61
CA ALA A 206 -1.02 -1.14 -21.95
C ALA A 206 -1.96 -0.61 -20.88
N SER A 207 -3.20 -1.11 -20.87
CA SER A 207 -4.16 -0.75 -19.82
C SER A 207 -3.59 -1.15 -18.45
N ARG A 208 -4.07 -0.50 -17.38
CA ARG A 208 -3.65 -0.83 -16.01
C ARG A 208 -3.81 -2.33 -15.71
N ASN A 209 -4.89 -2.94 -16.19
CA ASN A 209 -5.13 -4.37 -16.02
C ASN A 209 -4.15 -5.23 -16.83
N THR A 210 -3.79 -4.81 -18.03
CA THR A 210 -2.79 -5.51 -18.84
C THR A 210 -1.38 -5.41 -18.22
N LYS A 211 -1.02 -4.23 -17.69
CA LYS A 211 0.24 -4.05 -16.94
C LYS A 211 0.30 -4.96 -15.71
N LYS A 212 -0.79 -5.05 -14.93
CA LYS A 212 -0.90 -5.95 -13.79
C LYS A 212 -0.78 -7.44 -14.17
N GLN A 213 -1.41 -7.84 -15.27
CA GLN A 213 -1.31 -9.22 -15.77
C GLN A 213 0.10 -9.57 -16.29
N LEU A 214 0.81 -8.60 -16.86
CA LEU A 214 2.21 -8.78 -17.25
C LEU A 214 3.10 -8.94 -16.02
N ILE A 215 2.96 -8.09 -15.04
CA ILE A 215 3.66 -8.19 -13.73
C ILE A 215 3.35 -9.55 -13.09
N TYR A 216 2.09 -9.95 -13.05
CA TYR A 216 1.71 -11.26 -12.51
C TYR A 216 2.35 -12.45 -13.26
N LYS A 217 2.48 -12.37 -14.59
CA LYS A 217 3.17 -13.38 -15.38
C LYS A 217 4.67 -13.40 -15.12
N GLU A 218 5.29 -12.23 -15.01
CA GLU A 218 6.71 -12.09 -14.66
C GLU A 218 6.96 -12.68 -13.28
N LEU A 219 6.14 -12.33 -12.27
CA LEU A 219 6.20 -12.89 -10.91
C LEU A 219 6.05 -14.42 -10.86
N ASN A 220 5.27 -15.02 -11.76
CA ASN A 220 5.14 -16.49 -11.82
C ASN A 220 6.28 -17.17 -12.61
N ASN A 221 7.04 -16.44 -13.40
CA ASN A 221 8.14 -17.00 -14.19
C ASN A 221 9.52 -16.83 -13.54
N ASP A 222 9.67 -15.85 -12.65
CA ASP A 222 10.95 -15.53 -11.99
C ASP A 222 10.90 -15.95 -10.52
N GLU A 223 11.26 -17.20 -10.25
CA GLU A 223 11.45 -17.70 -8.88
C GLU A 223 12.67 -17.08 -8.16
N ASN A 224 13.43 -16.15 -8.76
CA ASN A 224 14.75 -15.80 -8.21
C ASN A 224 15.22 -14.34 -8.27
N GLU A 225 14.46 -13.33 -8.67
CA GLU A 225 15.03 -11.95 -8.82
C GLU A 225 14.44 -10.84 -7.91
N TRP A 226 13.51 -11.10 -7.03
CA TRP A 226 12.79 -10.04 -6.30
C TRP A 226 13.41 -9.56 -4.98
N LEU A 227 14.57 -10.07 -4.62
CA LEU A 227 15.27 -9.67 -3.38
C LEU A 227 15.93 -8.28 -3.41
N TYR A 228 15.86 -7.53 -4.51
CA TYR A 228 16.62 -6.27 -4.67
C TYR A 228 15.83 -4.96 -4.56
N TRP A 229 14.53 -4.98 -4.24
CA TRP A 229 13.71 -3.75 -4.19
C TRP A 229 13.27 -3.31 -2.79
N ILE A 230 13.78 -3.95 -1.75
CA ILE A 230 13.47 -3.59 -0.33
C ILE A 230 14.75 -3.21 0.45
N SER A 231 15.82 -2.83 -0.22
CA SER A 231 17.02 -2.28 0.45
C SER A 231 17.11 -0.77 0.32
#